data_c41169c341d73d06c2295d0ba2c32510
#
_entry.id   c41169c341d73d06c2295d0ba2c32510
#
_cell.length_a   1.000
_cell.length_b   1.000
_cell.length_c   1.000
_cell.angle_alpha   90.00
_cell.angle_beta   90.00
_cell.angle_gamma   90.00
#
_symmetry.space_group_name_H-M   'P 1'
#
loop_
_entity.id
_entity.type
_entity.pdbx_description
1 polymer ?
#
loop_
_entity_poly.entity_id
_entity_poly.type
_entity_poly.pdbx_seq_one_letter_code
_entity_poly.pdbx_strand_id
1 'polypeptide(L)'
;MGFRIRNNSAASLAYKSYSKAQADLEKNIQRLASGLRINSAADDISGAAMVTRMDNQIRGLQEASKNAKGASGLLKMAESGLSEINGILSRLRELAVQAASDQLTSDDRRNINLEFEQLTGEVGRIARFVEYNDIKLLNGDFTANALNQAARDRLEDDQVGFPSTAGGGVSDIKLTGALPGTYAFSVVTEGGVNKLRITLDGAATDEVNLPVTPDEGETAKLTFSTLGIVVEINENFGQTIAGNALNDSQFTVDPGTGGTVQIGIDDTADSRLQFSIMDATAVGLNIDNLDVGSVANARSAMSQLDGAISLVSDERGKLGSVQNRLEFTMSNLANMIQAIDSSRSAIRDVDFAKEMTDMARNQILVQSSSSILAQANKINQSVLGLLN
;
A
#
# COMPACT_ATOMS: atom_id res chain seq x y z
N MET A 1 -75.86 3.52 -31.95
CA MET A 1 -75.55 3.59 -30.52
C MET A 1 -76.55 4.46 -29.86
N GLY A 2 -77.33 3.92 -28.90
CA GLY A 2 -78.40 4.72 -28.22
C GLY A 2 -77.77 5.81 -27.35
N PHE A 3 -78.27 7.01 -27.43
CA PHE A 3 -77.88 8.14 -26.58
C PHE A 3 -78.29 7.86 -25.12
N ARG A 4 -77.28 7.63 -24.24
CA ARG A 4 -77.49 7.44 -22.80
C ARG A 4 -77.14 8.75 -22.09
N ILE A 5 -78.11 9.48 -21.60
CA ILE A 5 -77.96 10.80 -20.93
C ILE A 5 -77.26 10.67 -19.58
N ARG A 6 -77.41 9.53 -18.92
CA ARG A 6 -76.78 9.29 -17.58
C ARG A 6 -75.28 8.97 -17.60
N ASN A 7 -74.78 8.48 -18.72
CA ASN A 7 -73.32 8.12 -18.87
C ASN A 7 -72.79 8.66 -20.20
N ASN A 8 -71.93 9.69 -20.12
CA ASN A 8 -71.24 10.22 -21.28
C ASN A 8 -69.92 9.45 -21.49
N SER A 9 -70.01 8.30 -22.18
CA SER A 9 -68.88 7.46 -22.47
C SER A 9 -67.78 8.17 -23.32
N ALA A 10 -68.18 9.09 -24.20
CA ALA A 10 -67.27 9.87 -25.03
C ALA A 10 -66.45 10.88 -24.18
N ALA A 11 -67.11 11.58 -23.26
CA ALA A 11 -66.43 12.48 -22.32
C ALA A 11 -65.53 11.72 -21.36
N SER A 12 -65.97 10.54 -20.87
CA SER A 12 -65.06 9.69 -20.00
C SER A 12 -63.86 9.21 -20.72
N LEU A 13 -63.94 8.79 -22.01
CA LEU A 13 -62.78 8.39 -22.81
C LEU A 13 -61.86 9.58 -23.09
N ALA A 14 -62.45 10.75 -23.44
CA ALA A 14 -61.67 11.97 -23.67
C ALA A 14 -60.94 12.42 -22.39
N TYR A 15 -61.61 12.34 -21.22
CA TYR A 15 -60.94 12.64 -19.93
C TYR A 15 -59.80 11.69 -19.62
N LYS A 16 -59.96 10.38 -19.85
CA LYS A 16 -58.90 9.39 -19.66
C LYS A 16 -57.69 9.68 -20.56
N SER A 17 -57.94 10.05 -21.83
CA SER A 17 -56.87 10.44 -22.77
C SER A 17 -56.17 11.73 -22.35
N TYR A 18 -56.91 12.74 -21.90
CA TYR A 18 -56.38 13.99 -21.36
C TYR A 18 -55.52 13.75 -20.13
N SER A 19 -56.01 13.04 -19.13
CA SER A 19 -55.28 12.72 -17.89
C SER A 19 -53.99 11.95 -18.17
N LYS A 20 -54.03 11.00 -19.11
CA LYS A 20 -52.85 10.27 -19.53
C LYS A 20 -51.82 11.19 -20.21
N ALA A 21 -52.21 12.00 -21.17
CA ALA A 21 -51.34 12.90 -21.88
C ALA A 21 -50.73 13.95 -20.96
N GLN A 22 -51.44 14.40 -19.93
CA GLN A 22 -50.94 15.33 -18.92
C GLN A 22 -49.92 14.66 -18.02
N ALA A 23 -50.14 13.45 -17.55
CA ALA A 23 -49.19 12.69 -16.75
C ALA A 23 -47.86 12.39 -17.53
N ASP A 24 -47.98 12.06 -18.83
CA ASP A 24 -46.83 11.84 -19.70
C ASP A 24 -46.08 13.14 -19.95
N LEU A 25 -46.75 14.28 -20.11
CA LEU A 25 -46.16 15.61 -20.23
C LEU A 25 -45.37 16.00 -18.96
N GLU A 26 -45.95 15.78 -17.79
CA GLU A 26 -45.29 16.03 -16.51
C GLU A 26 -44.00 15.22 -16.37
N LYS A 27 -44.01 13.94 -16.77
CA LYS A 27 -42.81 13.10 -16.81
C LYS A 27 -41.73 13.61 -17.76
N ASN A 28 -42.12 14.04 -18.98
CA ASN A 28 -41.17 14.63 -19.92
C ASN A 28 -40.52 15.90 -19.35
N ILE A 29 -41.32 16.79 -18.72
CA ILE A 29 -40.81 18.00 -18.07
C ILE A 29 -39.82 17.63 -16.94
N GLN A 30 -40.17 16.65 -16.11
CA GLN A 30 -39.30 16.19 -15.02
C GLN A 30 -37.97 15.63 -15.53
N ARG A 31 -37.98 14.81 -16.61
CA ARG A 31 -36.79 14.25 -17.24
C ARG A 31 -35.92 15.33 -17.89
N LEU A 32 -36.53 16.28 -18.59
CA LEU A 32 -35.82 17.40 -19.20
C LEU A 32 -35.19 18.33 -18.15
N ALA A 33 -35.90 18.57 -17.04
CA ALA A 33 -35.40 19.41 -15.96
C ALA A 33 -34.25 18.78 -15.18
N SER A 34 -34.28 17.44 -14.99
CA SER A 34 -33.21 16.70 -14.29
C SER A 34 -32.06 16.30 -15.21
N GLY A 35 -32.27 16.23 -16.52
CA GLY A 35 -31.34 15.64 -17.48
C GLY A 35 -31.31 14.11 -17.43
N LEU A 36 -32.14 13.49 -16.62
CA LEU A 36 -32.12 12.06 -16.35
C LEU A 36 -33.38 11.35 -16.88
N ARG A 37 -33.19 10.23 -17.57
CA ARG A 37 -34.27 9.34 -18.02
C ARG A 37 -34.92 8.59 -16.86
N ILE A 38 -34.06 8.16 -15.89
CA ILE A 38 -34.46 7.46 -14.66
C ILE A 38 -34.24 8.42 -13.50
N ASN A 39 -35.33 8.97 -12.98
CA ASN A 39 -35.31 9.91 -11.87
C ASN A 39 -35.72 9.26 -10.54
N SER A 40 -36.52 8.21 -10.61
CA SER A 40 -36.97 7.41 -9.47
C SER A 40 -36.93 5.91 -9.79
N ALA A 41 -36.90 5.08 -8.75
CA ALA A 41 -37.01 3.62 -8.93
C ALA A 41 -38.33 3.19 -9.57
N ALA A 42 -39.37 4.05 -9.55
CA ALA A 42 -40.65 3.79 -10.20
C ALA A 42 -40.59 3.91 -11.73
N ASP A 43 -39.59 4.63 -12.27
CA ASP A 43 -39.42 4.78 -13.74
C ASP A 43 -38.80 3.52 -14.37
N ASP A 44 -37.81 2.93 -13.71
CA ASP A 44 -37.16 1.67 -14.11
C ASP A 44 -36.40 1.08 -12.92
N ILE A 45 -36.98 0.04 -12.31
CA ILE A 45 -36.42 -0.64 -11.12
C ILE A 45 -35.07 -1.30 -11.46
N SER A 46 -34.99 -1.94 -12.64
CA SER A 46 -33.76 -2.63 -13.07
C SER A 46 -32.65 -1.63 -13.38
N GLY A 47 -32.97 -0.60 -14.17
CA GLY A 47 -32.01 0.46 -14.51
C GLY A 47 -31.52 1.22 -13.27
N ALA A 48 -32.41 1.57 -12.35
CA ALA A 48 -32.04 2.25 -11.10
C ALA A 48 -31.11 1.40 -10.22
N ALA A 49 -31.37 0.09 -10.11
CA ALA A 49 -30.51 -0.82 -9.37
C ALA A 49 -29.10 -0.96 -10.02
N MET A 50 -29.03 -0.99 -11.36
CA MET A 50 -27.76 -1.01 -12.09
C MET A 50 -26.98 0.30 -11.90
N VAL A 51 -27.63 1.44 -12.02
CA VAL A 51 -27.03 2.77 -11.80
C VAL A 51 -26.47 2.88 -10.38
N THR A 52 -27.22 2.45 -9.36
CA THR A 52 -26.74 2.47 -7.96
C THR A 52 -25.49 1.62 -7.77
N ARG A 53 -25.41 0.44 -8.39
CA ARG A 53 -24.20 -0.38 -8.35
C ARG A 53 -23.03 0.29 -9.04
N MET A 54 -23.25 0.89 -10.21
CA MET A 54 -22.21 1.63 -10.94
C MET A 54 -21.73 2.86 -10.17
N ASP A 55 -22.62 3.60 -9.53
CA ASP A 55 -22.26 4.73 -8.66
C ASP A 55 -21.38 4.29 -7.48
N ASN A 56 -21.70 3.15 -6.85
CA ASN A 56 -20.88 2.59 -5.78
C ASN A 56 -19.51 2.12 -6.31
N GLN A 57 -19.46 1.51 -7.49
CA GLN A 57 -18.19 1.12 -8.12
C GLN A 57 -17.33 2.35 -8.45
N ILE A 58 -17.92 3.39 -9.04
CA ILE A 58 -17.18 4.64 -9.33
C ILE A 58 -16.59 5.24 -8.07
N ARG A 59 -17.38 5.33 -6.97
CA ARG A 59 -16.88 5.85 -5.69
C ARG A 59 -15.74 5.00 -5.13
N GLY A 60 -15.88 3.68 -5.17
CA GLY A 60 -14.83 2.76 -4.73
C GLY A 60 -13.54 2.91 -5.54
N LEU A 61 -13.64 2.98 -6.88
CA LEU A 61 -12.49 3.19 -7.77
C LEU A 61 -11.83 4.56 -7.58
N GLN A 62 -12.63 5.60 -7.30
CA GLN A 62 -12.11 6.93 -6.99
C GLN A 62 -11.29 6.92 -5.69
N GLU A 63 -11.77 6.21 -4.67
CA GLU A 63 -11.03 6.08 -3.40
C GLU A 63 -9.78 5.22 -3.58
N ALA A 64 -9.86 4.11 -4.33
CA ALA A 64 -8.69 3.31 -4.70
C ALA A 64 -7.63 4.14 -5.46
N SER A 65 -8.07 5.04 -6.35
CA SER A 65 -7.17 5.98 -7.04
C SER A 65 -6.49 6.98 -6.10
N LYS A 66 -7.21 7.47 -5.07
CA LYS A 66 -6.61 8.33 -4.03
C LYS A 66 -5.60 7.57 -3.19
N ASN A 67 -5.92 6.32 -2.79
CA ASN A 67 -5.01 5.46 -2.06
C ASN A 67 -3.72 5.21 -2.85
N ALA A 68 -3.83 4.92 -4.16
CA ALA A 68 -2.69 4.74 -5.04
C ALA A 68 -1.82 6.01 -5.16
N LYS A 69 -2.45 7.20 -5.24
CA LYS A 69 -1.74 8.48 -5.22
C LYS A 69 -1.02 8.73 -3.89
N GLY A 70 -1.67 8.45 -2.76
CA GLY A 70 -1.06 8.54 -1.44
C GLY A 70 0.16 7.64 -1.30
N ALA A 71 0.04 6.37 -1.73
CA ALA A 71 1.14 5.43 -1.74
C ALA A 71 2.29 5.88 -2.66
N SER A 72 1.99 6.40 -3.85
CA SER A 72 3.02 6.97 -4.74
C SER A 72 3.76 8.13 -4.08
N GLY A 73 3.06 9.00 -3.33
CA GLY A 73 3.67 10.08 -2.55
C GLY A 73 4.60 9.57 -1.45
N LEU A 74 4.14 8.54 -0.69
CA LEU A 74 4.92 7.89 0.35
C LEU A 74 6.22 7.27 -0.24
N LEU A 75 6.10 6.52 -1.33
CA LEU A 75 7.26 5.88 -1.96
C LEU A 75 8.26 6.90 -2.54
N LYS A 76 7.79 8.02 -3.08
CA LYS A 76 8.66 9.13 -3.52
C LYS A 76 9.42 9.76 -2.36
N MET A 77 8.79 9.92 -1.21
CA MET A 77 9.44 10.42 0.00
C MET A 77 10.55 9.46 0.47
N ALA A 78 10.26 8.16 0.51
CA ALA A 78 11.24 7.14 0.87
C ALA A 78 12.41 7.10 -0.13
N GLU A 79 12.12 7.15 -1.43
CA GLU A 79 13.14 7.17 -2.49
C GLU A 79 14.04 8.41 -2.41
N SER A 80 13.47 9.59 -2.10
CA SER A 80 14.25 10.80 -1.87
C SER A 80 15.20 10.66 -0.69
N GLY A 81 14.72 10.08 0.44
CA GLY A 81 15.58 9.81 1.60
C GLY A 81 16.71 8.82 1.30
N LEU A 82 16.40 7.74 0.57
CA LEU A 82 17.41 6.77 0.13
C LEU A 82 18.41 7.38 -0.84
N SER A 83 18.01 8.34 -1.68
CA SER A 83 18.91 9.06 -2.57
C SER A 83 19.92 9.91 -1.81
N GLU A 84 19.48 10.62 -0.75
CA GLU A 84 20.38 11.36 0.13
C GLU A 84 21.35 10.44 0.88
N ILE A 85 20.84 9.34 1.44
CA ILE A 85 21.66 8.33 2.10
C ILE A 85 22.73 7.79 1.14
N ASN A 86 22.36 7.46 -0.10
CA ASN A 86 23.31 7.00 -1.10
C ASN A 86 24.40 8.03 -1.42
N GLY A 87 24.06 9.30 -1.44
CA GLY A 87 25.03 10.40 -1.58
C GLY A 87 26.03 10.42 -0.42
N ILE A 88 25.54 10.27 0.82
CA ILE A 88 26.41 10.22 2.01
C ILE A 88 27.28 8.96 2.01
N LEU A 89 26.71 7.78 1.66
CA LEU A 89 27.49 6.53 1.54
C LEU A 89 28.63 6.67 0.54
N SER A 90 28.39 7.32 -0.59
CA SER A 90 29.42 7.62 -1.58
C SER A 90 30.53 8.52 -0.99
N ARG A 91 30.15 9.51 -0.19
CA ARG A 91 31.11 10.38 0.50
C ARG A 91 31.91 9.62 1.57
N LEU A 92 31.25 8.76 2.35
CA LEU A 92 31.92 7.87 3.31
C LEU A 92 32.93 6.98 2.62
N ARG A 93 32.59 6.44 1.43
CA ARG A 93 33.50 5.64 0.63
C ARG A 93 34.71 6.43 0.16
N GLU A 94 34.55 7.69 -0.27
CA GLU A 94 35.65 8.58 -0.62
C GLU A 94 36.61 8.78 0.57
N LEU A 95 36.08 9.04 1.77
CA LEU A 95 36.86 9.18 3.00
C LEU A 95 37.60 7.90 3.36
N ALA A 96 36.96 6.74 3.21
CA ALA A 96 37.60 5.44 3.43
C ALA A 96 38.76 5.19 2.45
N VAL A 97 38.61 5.51 1.17
CA VAL A 97 39.68 5.44 0.17
C VAL A 97 40.82 6.40 0.52
N GLN A 98 40.51 7.62 0.95
CA GLN A 98 41.51 8.59 1.39
C GLN A 98 42.26 8.07 2.61
N ALA A 99 41.59 7.57 3.64
CA ALA A 99 42.18 7.04 4.86
C ALA A 99 43.04 5.78 4.63
N ALA A 100 42.73 5.00 3.57
CA ALA A 100 43.52 3.81 3.20
C ALA A 100 44.87 4.12 2.57
N SER A 101 45.17 5.41 2.31
CA SER A 101 46.47 5.82 1.74
C SER A 101 47.59 5.80 2.80
N ASP A 102 48.70 5.19 2.48
CA ASP A 102 49.87 5.16 3.35
C ASP A 102 50.62 6.51 3.49
N GLN A 103 50.21 7.52 2.71
CA GLN A 103 50.78 8.87 2.74
C GLN A 103 50.25 9.74 3.90
N LEU A 104 49.20 9.32 4.58
CA LEU A 104 48.58 10.06 5.68
C LEU A 104 49.23 9.73 7.03
N THR A 105 49.32 10.74 7.89
CA THR A 105 49.71 10.53 9.28
C THR A 105 48.53 9.96 10.11
N SER A 106 48.82 9.47 11.31
CA SER A 106 47.78 9.01 12.24
C SER A 106 46.80 10.13 12.64
N ASP A 107 47.32 11.36 12.75
CA ASP A 107 46.51 12.53 13.10
C ASP A 107 45.59 12.95 11.94
N ASP A 108 46.04 12.83 10.69
CA ASP A 108 45.20 13.09 9.52
C ASP A 108 44.09 12.07 9.43
N ARG A 109 44.37 10.78 9.65
CA ARG A 109 43.33 9.72 9.67
C ARG A 109 42.31 9.93 10.78
N ARG A 110 42.77 10.40 11.97
CA ARG A 110 41.85 10.71 13.06
C ARG A 110 40.85 11.83 12.67
N ASN A 111 41.35 12.86 11.98
CA ASN A 111 40.49 13.94 11.49
C ASN A 111 39.48 13.43 10.43
N ILE A 112 39.90 12.55 9.52
CA ILE A 112 39.02 11.90 8.56
C ILE A 112 38.00 11.03 9.28
N ASN A 113 38.38 10.29 10.33
CA ASN A 113 37.48 9.46 11.09
C ASN A 113 36.41 10.27 11.80
N LEU A 114 36.71 11.45 12.31
CA LEU A 114 35.70 12.36 12.89
C LEU A 114 34.66 12.81 11.85
N GLU A 115 35.07 13.13 10.61
CA GLU A 115 34.13 13.43 9.53
C GLU A 115 33.30 12.20 9.18
N PHE A 116 33.90 11.02 9.14
CA PHE A 116 33.28 9.74 8.85
C PHE A 116 32.19 9.40 9.88
N GLU A 117 32.48 9.52 11.17
CA GLU A 117 31.51 9.29 12.25
C GLU A 117 30.33 10.27 12.18
N GLN A 118 30.57 11.55 11.88
CA GLN A 118 29.50 12.54 11.72
C GLN A 118 28.59 12.20 10.55
N LEU A 119 29.15 11.78 9.42
CA LEU A 119 28.36 11.39 8.25
C LEU A 119 27.59 10.09 8.49
N THR A 120 28.15 9.11 9.21
CA THR A 120 27.44 7.90 9.63
C THR A 120 26.26 8.25 10.56
N GLY A 121 26.48 9.17 11.50
CA GLY A 121 25.41 9.71 12.34
C GLY A 121 24.31 10.41 11.54
N GLU A 122 24.68 11.12 10.46
CA GLU A 122 23.74 11.79 9.57
C GLU A 122 22.88 10.80 8.78
N VAL A 123 23.42 9.68 8.31
CA VAL A 123 22.64 8.58 7.72
C VAL A 123 21.55 8.12 8.68
N GLY A 124 21.93 7.83 9.94
CA GLY A 124 20.97 7.45 10.96
C GLY A 124 19.92 8.54 11.26
N ARG A 125 20.33 9.82 11.22
CA ARG A 125 19.40 10.94 11.40
C ARG A 125 18.37 11.02 10.25
N ILE A 126 18.83 10.94 9.00
CA ILE A 126 17.94 10.97 7.82
C ILE A 126 16.97 9.80 7.87
N ALA A 127 17.43 8.59 8.15
CA ALA A 127 16.57 7.41 8.23
C ALA A 127 15.46 7.55 9.28
N ARG A 128 15.75 8.19 10.42
CA ARG A 128 14.73 8.47 11.46
C ARG A 128 13.88 9.70 11.19
N PHE A 129 14.33 10.63 10.33
CA PHE A 129 13.62 11.88 10.04
C PHE A 129 12.62 11.72 8.89
N VAL A 130 12.90 10.86 7.91
CA VAL A 130 12.01 10.64 6.76
C VAL A 130 10.72 9.98 7.21
N GLU A 131 9.63 10.75 7.18
CA GLU A 131 8.30 10.32 7.61
C GLU A 131 7.21 10.80 6.66
N TYR A 132 6.13 10.06 6.60
CA TYR A 132 4.91 10.42 5.87
C TYR A 132 3.71 10.22 6.79
N ASN A 133 3.01 11.32 7.12
CA ASN A 133 1.85 11.31 8.03
C ASN A 133 2.17 10.63 9.38
N ASP A 134 3.25 11.06 10.04
CA ASP A 134 3.78 10.54 11.32
C ASP A 134 4.24 9.06 11.27
N ILE A 135 4.34 8.47 10.08
CA ILE A 135 4.83 7.12 9.89
C ILE A 135 6.28 7.19 9.38
N LYS A 136 7.21 6.60 10.10
CA LYS A 136 8.62 6.52 9.70
C LYS A 136 8.76 5.51 8.57
N LEU A 137 9.55 5.88 7.53
CA LEU A 137 9.62 5.07 6.32
C LEU A 137 10.92 4.25 6.20
N LEU A 138 12.02 4.72 6.81
CA LEU A 138 13.36 4.18 6.59
C LEU A 138 13.99 3.59 7.86
N ASN A 139 13.25 3.49 8.94
CA ASN A 139 13.72 3.01 10.24
C ASN A 139 13.47 1.51 10.48
N GLY A 140 13.00 0.78 9.47
CA GLY A 140 12.70 -0.64 9.56
C GLY A 140 11.23 -0.99 9.81
N ASP A 141 10.35 -0.04 10.10
CA ASP A 141 8.93 -0.31 10.37
C ASP A 141 8.18 -0.91 9.16
N PHE A 142 8.67 -0.65 7.94
CA PHE A 142 8.10 -1.15 6.68
C PHE A 142 8.88 -2.31 6.07
N THR A 143 9.75 -2.97 6.82
CA THR A 143 10.51 -4.11 6.31
C THR A 143 9.58 -5.26 5.93
N ALA A 144 9.98 -6.05 4.94
CA ALA A 144 9.21 -7.20 4.50
C ALA A 144 9.08 -8.27 5.60
N ASN A 145 10.12 -8.41 6.45
CA ASN A 145 10.17 -9.37 7.53
C ASN A 145 10.77 -8.69 8.76
N ALA A 146 10.20 -8.94 9.92
CA ALA A 146 10.65 -8.39 11.20
C ALA A 146 10.79 -9.50 12.24
N LEU A 147 11.75 -9.36 13.15
CA LEU A 147 11.73 -10.17 14.37
C LEU A 147 10.43 -9.93 15.12
N ASN A 148 9.81 -10.98 15.64
CA ASN A 148 8.62 -10.80 16.45
C ASN A 148 8.95 -10.02 17.74
N GLN A 149 7.92 -9.41 18.36
CA GLN A 149 8.11 -8.58 19.54
C GLN A 149 8.82 -9.34 20.68
N ALA A 150 8.50 -10.61 20.87
CA ALA A 150 9.12 -11.43 21.91
C ALA A 150 10.62 -11.66 21.66
N ALA A 151 11.05 -11.73 20.40
CA ALA A 151 12.48 -11.85 20.06
C ALA A 151 13.20 -10.52 20.27
N ARG A 152 12.57 -9.39 19.93
CA ARG A 152 13.12 -8.04 20.17
C ARG A 152 13.25 -7.76 21.65
N ASP A 153 12.20 -8.04 22.44
CA ASP A 153 12.20 -7.85 23.90
C ASP A 153 13.33 -8.65 24.58
N ARG A 154 13.66 -9.83 24.04
CA ARG A 154 14.79 -10.64 24.52
C ARG A 154 16.16 -10.06 24.16
N LEU A 155 16.28 -9.34 23.06
CA LEU A 155 17.51 -8.68 22.66
C LEU A 155 17.72 -7.35 23.38
N GLU A 156 16.63 -6.64 23.72
CA GLU A 156 16.66 -5.37 24.44
C GLU A 156 16.84 -5.53 25.96
N ASP A 157 16.44 -6.67 26.52
CA ASP A 157 16.58 -6.95 27.96
C ASP A 157 17.97 -7.55 28.25
N ASP A 158 18.88 -6.71 28.67
CA ASP A 158 20.26 -7.06 29.08
C ASP A 158 20.33 -8.15 30.17
N GLN A 159 19.20 -8.48 30.81
CA GLN A 159 19.04 -9.53 31.82
C GLN A 159 18.53 -10.86 31.24
N VAL A 160 17.94 -10.85 30.04
CA VAL A 160 17.25 -12.00 29.43
C VAL A 160 17.74 -12.24 27.97
N GLY A 161 18.97 -11.92 27.66
CA GLY A 161 19.54 -12.14 26.33
C GLY A 161 19.32 -13.54 25.78
N PHE A 162 19.46 -13.72 24.48
CA PHE A 162 19.42 -15.04 23.85
C PHE A 162 20.66 -15.86 24.20
N PRO A 163 20.55 -17.01 24.81
CA PRO A 163 19.41 -17.68 25.44
C PRO A 163 19.13 -17.13 26.84
N SER A 164 17.95 -17.35 27.41
CA SER A 164 17.34 -16.81 28.62
C SER A 164 18.10 -17.04 29.94
N THR A 165 19.41 -16.99 29.97
CA THR A 165 20.26 -17.03 31.16
C THR A 165 21.01 -15.69 31.24
N ALA A 166 21.10 -15.15 32.46
CA ALA A 166 21.76 -13.87 32.71
C ALA A 166 23.12 -13.76 31.98
N GLY A 167 23.24 -12.76 31.09
CA GLY A 167 24.42 -12.58 30.27
C GLY A 167 24.37 -13.34 28.93
N GLY A 168 23.27 -13.20 28.16
CA GLY A 168 23.12 -13.86 26.85
C GLY A 168 24.27 -13.58 25.90
N GLY A 169 24.73 -14.62 25.20
CA GLY A 169 25.85 -14.54 24.28
C GLY A 169 25.51 -13.94 22.90
N VAL A 170 24.24 -13.70 22.62
CA VAL A 170 23.77 -13.07 21.36
C VAL A 170 23.34 -11.66 21.69
N SER A 171 23.99 -10.67 21.09
CA SER A 171 23.71 -9.24 21.33
C SER A 171 22.71 -8.67 20.33
N ASP A 172 22.68 -9.19 19.08
CA ASP A 172 21.74 -8.71 18.06
C ASP A 172 21.48 -9.77 16.98
N ILE A 173 20.32 -9.70 16.34
CA ILE A 173 19.94 -10.54 15.21
C ILE A 173 19.43 -9.63 14.09
N LYS A 174 20.18 -9.52 13.00
CA LYS A 174 19.82 -8.71 11.84
C LYS A 174 19.29 -9.58 10.70
N LEU A 175 18.17 -9.18 10.15
CA LEU A 175 17.53 -9.87 9.01
C LEU A 175 17.95 -9.19 7.71
N THR A 176 18.72 -9.89 6.86
CA THR A 176 19.19 -9.39 5.55
C THR A 176 18.44 -10.00 4.37
N GLY A 177 17.33 -10.69 4.63
CA GLY A 177 16.54 -11.41 3.62
C GLY A 177 15.92 -12.70 4.16
N ALA A 178 15.87 -12.84 5.49
CA ALA A 178 15.28 -14.01 6.16
C ALA A 178 13.82 -14.20 5.77
N LEU A 179 13.41 -15.44 5.56
CA LEU A 179 12.02 -15.82 5.32
C LEU A 179 11.23 -15.79 6.63
N PRO A 180 9.91 -15.56 6.60
CA PRO A 180 9.06 -15.72 7.78
C PRO A 180 9.09 -17.18 8.26
N GLY A 181 9.14 -17.39 9.57
CA GLY A 181 9.16 -18.72 10.17
C GLY A 181 9.87 -18.74 11.51
N THR A 182 9.97 -19.93 12.09
CA THR A 182 10.65 -20.13 13.37
C THR A 182 12.07 -20.64 13.13
N TYR A 183 13.02 -19.89 13.62
CA TYR A 183 14.44 -20.19 13.55
C TYR A 183 14.92 -20.77 14.87
N ALA A 184 15.51 -21.95 14.82
CA ALA A 184 16.07 -22.64 15.97
C ALA A 184 17.60 -22.65 15.90
N PHE A 185 18.25 -22.27 16.98
CA PHE A 185 19.69 -22.41 17.13
C PHE A 185 20.08 -23.80 17.60
N SER A 186 21.17 -24.34 17.07
CA SER A 186 21.80 -25.54 17.59
C SER A 186 23.32 -25.45 17.41
N VAL A 187 24.06 -26.00 18.37
CA VAL A 187 25.52 -26.11 18.28
C VAL A 187 25.85 -27.54 17.84
N VAL A 188 26.58 -27.66 16.74
CA VAL A 188 27.01 -28.96 16.19
C VAL A 188 28.52 -29.03 16.18
N THR A 189 29.07 -30.12 16.74
CA THR A 189 30.50 -30.36 16.71
C THR A 189 30.82 -31.34 15.59
N GLU A 190 31.52 -30.88 14.58
CA GLU A 190 31.92 -31.71 13.43
C GLU A 190 33.44 -31.61 13.23
N GLY A 191 34.10 -32.76 13.26
CA GLY A 191 35.54 -32.82 13.12
C GLY A 191 36.37 -32.11 14.21
N GLY A 192 35.78 -31.89 15.40
CA GLY A 192 36.43 -31.16 16.51
C GLY A 192 36.26 -29.61 16.42
N VAL A 193 35.50 -29.13 15.44
CA VAL A 193 35.15 -27.71 15.30
C VAL A 193 33.69 -27.52 15.68
N ASN A 194 33.42 -26.55 16.57
CA ASN A 194 32.07 -26.17 16.92
C ASN A 194 31.51 -25.25 15.83
N LYS A 195 30.33 -25.57 15.34
CA LYS A 195 29.58 -24.76 14.38
C LYS A 195 28.25 -24.33 15.00
N LEU A 196 27.87 -23.08 14.76
CA LEU A 196 26.51 -22.65 15.01
C LEU A 196 25.66 -22.98 13.80
N ARG A 197 24.58 -23.71 14.03
CA ARG A 197 23.59 -24.05 13.01
C ARG A 197 22.31 -23.32 13.32
N ILE A 198 21.73 -22.68 12.34
CA ILE A 198 20.37 -22.15 12.39
C ILE A 198 19.49 -22.99 11.47
N THR A 199 18.31 -23.38 11.95
CA THR A 199 17.35 -24.19 11.22
C THR A 199 16.04 -23.43 11.13
N LEU A 200 15.51 -23.23 9.91
CA LEU A 200 14.20 -22.64 9.65
C LEU A 200 13.13 -23.74 9.58
N ASP A 201 12.13 -23.69 10.46
CA ASP A 201 10.99 -24.61 10.52
C ASP A 201 11.39 -26.11 10.44
N GLY A 202 12.59 -26.43 10.92
CA GLY A 202 13.13 -27.80 10.89
C GLY A 202 13.59 -28.33 9.54
N ALA A 203 13.56 -27.50 8.47
CA ALA A 203 13.83 -27.96 7.11
C ALA A 203 15.07 -27.33 6.47
N ALA A 204 15.18 -26.01 6.41
CA ALA A 204 16.34 -25.32 5.85
C ALA A 204 17.37 -25.04 6.92
N THR A 205 18.64 -25.36 6.66
CA THR A 205 19.73 -25.19 7.63
C THR A 205 20.89 -24.40 7.01
N ASP A 206 21.50 -23.56 7.82
CA ASP A 206 22.74 -22.87 7.50
C ASP A 206 23.71 -22.99 8.68
N GLU A 207 25.01 -23.11 8.40
CA GLU A 207 26.04 -23.39 9.40
C GLU A 207 27.22 -22.44 9.24
N VAL A 208 27.66 -21.88 10.36
CA VAL A 208 28.83 -21.02 10.41
C VAL A 208 29.80 -21.53 11.47
N ASN A 209 31.10 -21.61 11.13
CA ASN A 209 32.12 -21.95 12.10
C ASN A 209 32.15 -20.90 13.21
N LEU A 210 32.18 -21.36 14.45
CA LEU A 210 32.25 -20.44 15.58
C LEU A 210 33.66 -19.87 15.66
N PRO A 211 33.79 -18.54 15.68
CA PRO A 211 35.08 -17.89 15.96
C PRO A 211 35.47 -18.12 17.42
N VAL A 212 36.68 -17.72 17.78
CA VAL A 212 37.06 -17.57 19.19
C VAL A 212 36.07 -16.54 19.80
N THR A 213 35.64 -16.80 21.05
CA THR A 213 34.80 -15.84 21.78
C THR A 213 35.41 -14.46 21.74
N PRO A 214 34.62 -13.40 21.44
CA PRO A 214 35.09 -12.03 21.50
C PRO A 214 35.67 -11.68 22.89
N ASP A 215 36.63 -10.77 22.94
CA ASP A 215 37.15 -10.23 24.18
C ASP A 215 36.13 -9.30 24.85
N GLU A 216 36.32 -8.96 26.14
CA GLU A 216 35.43 -8.11 26.92
C GLU A 216 35.18 -6.75 26.22
N GLY A 217 33.92 -6.48 25.89
CA GLY A 217 33.51 -5.27 25.17
C GLY A 217 33.59 -5.37 23.63
N GLU A 218 33.99 -6.52 23.07
CA GLU A 218 33.98 -6.75 21.62
C GLU A 218 32.80 -7.61 21.20
N THR A 219 32.38 -7.42 19.94
CA THR A 219 31.32 -8.25 19.30
C THR A 219 31.88 -8.87 18.02
N ALA A 220 31.38 -10.08 17.68
CA ALA A 220 31.69 -10.73 16.41
C ALA A 220 30.41 -11.04 15.64
N LYS A 221 30.48 -10.95 14.31
CA LYS A 221 29.33 -11.16 13.43
C LYS A 221 29.40 -12.54 12.78
N LEU A 222 28.33 -13.29 12.89
CA LEU A 222 28.11 -14.58 12.24
C LEU A 222 27.09 -14.41 11.13
N THR A 223 27.51 -14.54 9.88
CA THR A 223 26.64 -14.34 8.72
C THR A 223 26.15 -15.68 8.17
N PHE A 224 24.86 -15.91 8.22
CA PHE A 224 24.15 -17.05 7.65
C PHE A 224 23.57 -16.63 6.29
N SER A 225 24.38 -16.76 5.25
CA SER A 225 24.09 -16.22 3.93
C SER A 225 22.91 -16.93 3.24
N THR A 226 22.72 -18.23 3.51
CA THR A 226 21.63 -19.03 2.94
C THR A 226 20.28 -18.66 3.53
N LEU A 227 20.24 -18.33 4.83
CA LEU A 227 19.03 -17.95 5.55
C LEU A 227 18.81 -16.43 5.62
N GLY A 228 19.77 -15.64 5.17
CA GLY A 228 19.70 -14.18 5.20
C GLY A 228 19.65 -13.59 6.60
N ILE A 229 20.44 -14.13 7.53
CA ILE A 229 20.50 -13.73 8.93
C ILE A 229 21.92 -13.41 9.32
N VAL A 230 22.12 -12.33 10.07
CA VAL A 230 23.39 -12.00 10.73
C VAL A 230 23.14 -11.99 12.23
N VAL A 231 23.89 -12.82 12.94
CA VAL A 231 23.86 -12.91 14.42
C VAL A 231 25.10 -12.23 14.96
N GLU A 232 24.92 -11.27 15.82
CA GLU A 232 25.99 -10.57 16.52
C GLU A 232 26.19 -11.20 17.90
N ILE A 233 27.39 -11.64 18.23
CA ILE A 233 27.73 -12.34 19.48
C ILE A 233 28.68 -11.50 20.31
N ASN A 234 28.58 -11.60 21.62
CA ASN A 234 29.41 -10.88 22.60
C ASN A 234 30.32 -11.85 23.39
N GLU A 235 31.08 -11.30 24.33
CA GLU A 235 32.02 -12.03 25.21
C GLU A 235 31.42 -13.19 25.98
N ASN A 236 30.08 -13.15 26.28
CA ASN A 236 29.39 -14.19 27.03
C ASN A 236 29.02 -15.41 26.17
N PHE A 237 29.24 -15.35 24.85
CA PHE A 237 28.89 -16.41 23.92
C PHE A 237 29.59 -17.75 24.24
N GLY A 238 30.83 -17.71 24.71
CA GLY A 238 31.57 -18.91 25.10
C GLY A 238 30.96 -19.67 26.26
N GLN A 239 30.41 -18.99 27.26
CA GLN A 239 29.69 -19.60 28.39
C GLN A 239 28.38 -20.20 27.95
N THR A 240 27.72 -19.57 27.02
CA THR A 240 26.47 -20.00 26.40
C THR A 240 26.65 -21.33 25.63
N ILE A 241 27.76 -21.51 24.93
CA ILE A 241 28.10 -22.77 24.23
C ILE A 241 28.39 -23.88 25.23
N ALA A 242 29.22 -23.61 26.24
CA ALA A 242 29.62 -24.60 27.25
C ALA A 242 28.43 -25.17 28.06
N GLY A 243 27.39 -24.35 28.25
CA GLY A 243 26.16 -24.73 28.92
C GLY A 243 25.09 -25.37 28.03
N ASN A 244 25.32 -25.56 26.73
CA ASN A 244 24.29 -25.96 25.74
C ASN A 244 23.04 -25.06 25.75
N ALA A 245 23.15 -23.86 26.26
CA ALA A 245 22.01 -22.97 26.47
C ALA A 245 21.43 -22.43 25.15
N LEU A 246 22.20 -22.46 24.04
CA LEU A 246 21.74 -22.12 22.70
C LEU A 246 20.92 -23.25 22.04
N ASN A 247 21.10 -24.50 22.46
CA ASN A 247 20.30 -25.60 21.89
C ASN A 247 18.84 -25.40 22.27
N ASP A 248 17.94 -25.45 21.28
CA ASP A 248 16.52 -25.21 21.38
C ASP A 248 16.09 -23.74 21.64
N SER A 249 17.03 -22.78 21.66
CA SER A 249 16.64 -21.36 21.61
C SER A 249 16.05 -21.03 20.25
N GLN A 250 14.87 -20.44 20.25
CA GLN A 250 14.13 -20.13 19.04
C GLN A 250 13.78 -18.65 18.98
N PHE A 251 13.81 -18.10 17.78
CA PHE A 251 13.21 -16.80 17.48
C PHE A 251 12.31 -16.93 16.27
N THR A 252 11.25 -16.14 16.23
CA THR A 252 10.31 -16.14 15.11
C THR A 252 10.48 -14.86 14.31
N VAL A 253 10.57 -15.03 13.02
CA VAL A 253 10.50 -13.95 12.05
C VAL A 253 9.06 -13.89 11.57
N ASP A 254 8.35 -12.85 11.97
CA ASP A 254 7.00 -12.61 11.48
C ASP A 254 7.08 -12.12 10.03
N PRO A 255 6.10 -12.49 9.18
CA PRO A 255 5.97 -11.85 7.89
C PRO A 255 5.84 -10.36 8.14
N GLY A 256 6.81 -9.61 7.65
CA GLY A 256 6.90 -8.18 7.91
C GLY A 256 5.61 -7.49 7.54
N THR A 257 5.31 -6.43 8.27
CA THR A 257 4.11 -5.64 8.05
C THR A 257 4.14 -4.85 6.76
N GLY A 258 5.16 -4.89 5.93
CA GLY A 258 5.23 -4.13 4.68
C GLY A 258 4.02 -3.22 4.41
N GLY A 259 4.12 -2.21 3.66
CA GLY A 259 2.96 -1.38 3.34
C GLY A 259 1.98 -2.16 2.44
N THR A 260 0.69 -2.14 2.77
CA THR A 260 -0.37 -2.67 1.90
C THR A 260 -1.30 -1.55 1.50
N VAL A 261 -1.48 -1.35 0.20
CA VAL A 261 -2.37 -0.33 -0.36
C VAL A 261 -3.53 -0.99 -1.08
N GLN A 262 -4.75 -0.63 -0.70
CA GLN A 262 -5.96 -1.05 -1.40
C GLN A 262 -6.11 -0.24 -2.69
N ILE A 263 -5.93 -0.90 -3.83
CA ILE A 263 -5.98 -0.32 -5.19
C ILE A 263 -7.16 -0.84 -6.03
N GLY A 264 -8.01 -1.67 -5.45
CA GLY A 264 -9.25 -2.18 -6.06
C GLY A 264 -10.43 -2.01 -5.12
N ILE A 265 -11.63 -2.34 -5.61
CA ILE A 265 -12.89 -2.23 -4.85
C ILE A 265 -13.24 -3.50 -4.09
N ASP A 266 -12.61 -4.62 -4.44
CA ASP A 266 -12.91 -5.94 -3.87
C ASP A 266 -11.90 -6.33 -2.80
N ASP A 267 -12.28 -7.20 -1.88
CA ASP A 267 -11.40 -7.76 -0.85
C ASP A 267 -10.65 -9.00 -1.39
N THR A 268 -9.86 -8.79 -2.45
CA THR A 268 -9.02 -9.82 -3.06
C THR A 268 -7.55 -9.45 -2.97
N ALA A 269 -6.67 -10.44 -3.07
CA ALA A 269 -5.22 -10.20 -3.09
C ALA A 269 -4.81 -9.30 -4.27
N ASP A 270 -5.45 -9.46 -5.43
CA ASP A 270 -5.18 -8.66 -6.64
C ASP A 270 -5.60 -7.20 -6.49
N SER A 271 -6.53 -6.90 -5.57
CA SER A 271 -6.98 -5.55 -5.24
C SER A 271 -6.05 -4.82 -4.26
N ARG A 272 -4.97 -5.47 -3.83
CA ARG A 272 -3.99 -4.94 -2.88
C ARG A 272 -2.61 -4.91 -3.51
N LEU A 273 -1.92 -3.81 -3.36
CA LEU A 273 -0.50 -3.69 -3.69
C LEU A 273 0.30 -3.73 -2.41
N GLN A 274 1.16 -4.72 -2.29
CA GLN A 274 2.11 -4.83 -1.19
C GLN A 274 3.45 -4.24 -1.62
N PHE A 275 4.11 -3.55 -0.71
CA PHE A 275 5.47 -3.05 -0.85
C PHE A 275 6.19 -3.14 0.49
N SER A 276 7.49 -3.19 0.46
CA SER A 276 8.33 -3.10 1.65
C SER A 276 9.39 -2.03 1.44
N ILE A 277 9.91 -1.48 2.51
CA ILE A 277 10.99 -0.50 2.50
C ILE A 277 12.03 -1.02 3.49
N MET A 278 13.29 -1.10 3.06
CA MET A 278 14.37 -1.59 3.91
C MET A 278 14.65 -0.66 5.10
N ASP A 279 15.24 -1.21 6.14
CA ASP A 279 15.88 -0.40 7.19
C ASP A 279 17.16 0.25 6.63
N ALA A 280 17.11 1.56 6.46
CA ALA A 280 18.21 2.36 5.96
C ALA A 280 18.94 3.12 7.08
N THR A 281 18.77 2.72 8.34
CA THR A 281 19.57 3.24 9.45
C THR A 281 21.04 2.79 9.31
N ALA A 282 21.94 3.42 10.03
CA ALA A 282 23.35 3.01 10.06
C ALA A 282 23.50 1.54 10.50
N VAL A 283 22.62 1.09 11.43
CA VAL A 283 22.56 -0.30 11.90
C VAL A 283 22.04 -1.23 10.79
N GLY A 284 20.92 -0.89 10.15
CA GLY A 284 20.33 -1.68 9.06
C GLY A 284 21.26 -1.82 7.85
N LEU A 285 22.07 -0.79 7.58
CA LEU A 285 23.08 -0.80 6.52
C LEU A 285 24.44 -1.42 6.96
N ASN A 286 24.57 -1.83 8.22
CA ASN A 286 25.79 -2.41 8.79
C ASN A 286 27.02 -1.48 8.70
N ILE A 287 26.82 -0.18 8.92
CA ILE A 287 27.86 0.85 8.86
C ILE A 287 28.08 1.58 10.19
N ASP A 288 27.31 1.22 11.23
CA ASP A 288 27.30 1.87 12.55
C ASP A 288 28.63 1.78 13.29
N ASN A 289 29.37 0.67 13.11
CA ASN A 289 30.65 0.37 13.79
C ASN A 289 31.84 0.49 12.85
N LEU A 290 31.73 1.22 11.73
CA LEU A 290 32.84 1.42 10.82
C LEU A 290 33.78 2.52 11.33
N ASP A 291 35.10 2.24 11.27
CA ASP A 291 36.17 3.13 11.63
C ASP A 291 37.22 3.20 10.48
N VAL A 292 37.74 4.35 10.23
CA VAL A 292 38.78 4.58 9.22
C VAL A 292 40.08 5.11 9.82
N GLY A 293 40.25 5.01 11.14
CA GLY A 293 41.43 5.47 11.87
C GLY A 293 42.73 4.68 11.57
N SER A 294 42.59 3.48 10.97
CA SER A 294 43.72 2.70 10.48
C SER A 294 43.59 2.31 9.02
N VAL A 295 44.71 2.04 8.34
CA VAL A 295 44.69 1.58 6.93
C VAL A 295 43.92 0.26 6.77
N ALA A 296 44.06 -0.64 7.74
CA ALA A 296 43.36 -1.94 7.70
C ALA A 296 41.83 -1.75 7.84
N ASN A 297 41.40 -0.94 8.81
CA ASN A 297 40.00 -0.63 9.03
C ASN A 297 39.40 0.12 7.84
N ALA A 298 40.13 1.10 7.29
CA ALA A 298 39.70 1.84 6.10
C ALA A 298 39.47 0.92 4.90
N ARG A 299 40.33 -0.08 4.68
CA ARG A 299 40.14 -1.09 3.61
C ARG A 299 38.93 -2.00 3.87
N SER A 300 38.71 -2.38 5.11
CA SER A 300 37.51 -3.14 5.49
C SER A 300 36.22 -2.33 5.29
N ALA A 301 36.26 -1.06 5.73
CA ALA A 301 35.12 -0.14 5.58
C ALA A 301 34.74 0.06 4.12
N MET A 302 35.69 0.14 3.18
CA MET A 302 35.38 0.25 1.74
C MET A 302 34.48 -0.89 1.25
N SER A 303 34.81 -2.14 1.61
CA SER A 303 34.02 -3.31 1.18
C SER A 303 32.62 -3.29 1.76
N GLN A 304 32.46 -2.89 3.02
CA GLN A 304 31.15 -2.81 3.66
C GLN A 304 30.32 -1.66 3.09
N LEU A 305 30.94 -0.52 2.79
CA LEU A 305 30.26 0.60 2.13
C LEU A 305 29.83 0.27 0.70
N ASP A 306 30.64 -0.48 -0.06
CA ASP A 306 30.22 -0.97 -1.39
C ASP A 306 29.00 -1.88 -1.29
N GLY A 307 28.93 -2.72 -0.27
CA GLY A 307 27.75 -3.53 0.05
C GLY A 307 26.52 -2.68 0.39
N ALA A 308 26.68 -1.67 1.26
CA ALA A 308 25.60 -0.76 1.64
C ALA A 308 25.08 0.06 0.45
N ILE A 309 25.97 0.56 -0.41
CA ILE A 309 25.60 1.28 -1.65
C ILE A 309 24.81 0.38 -2.59
N SER A 310 25.22 -0.88 -2.74
CA SER A 310 24.49 -1.85 -3.57
C SER A 310 23.09 -2.10 -3.01
N LEU A 311 22.97 -2.35 -1.71
CA LEU A 311 21.69 -2.57 -1.04
C LEU A 311 20.71 -1.38 -1.22
N VAL A 312 21.19 -0.17 -1.00
CA VAL A 312 20.38 1.05 -1.18
C VAL A 312 19.97 1.23 -2.64
N SER A 313 20.90 0.93 -3.59
CA SER A 313 20.60 1.04 -5.02
C SER A 313 19.56 0.02 -5.48
N ASP A 314 19.67 -1.22 -5.00
CA ASP A 314 18.70 -2.28 -5.29
C ASP A 314 17.31 -1.92 -4.73
N GLU A 315 17.28 -1.39 -3.52
CA GLU A 315 16.02 -0.97 -2.90
C GLU A 315 15.36 0.19 -3.66
N ARG A 316 16.14 1.20 -4.07
CA ARG A 316 15.64 2.27 -4.94
C ARG A 316 15.09 1.72 -6.25
N GLY A 317 15.73 0.71 -6.83
CA GLY A 317 15.23 0.00 -8.02
C GLY A 317 13.87 -0.67 -7.78
N LYS A 318 13.71 -1.35 -6.64
CA LYS A 318 12.43 -1.95 -6.23
C LYS A 318 11.34 -0.90 -6.04
N LEU A 319 11.62 0.18 -5.31
CA LEU A 319 10.67 1.27 -5.10
C LEU A 319 10.26 1.92 -6.42
N GLY A 320 11.21 2.14 -7.35
CA GLY A 320 10.94 2.63 -8.69
C GLY A 320 10.00 1.71 -9.48
N SER A 321 10.19 0.39 -9.38
CA SER A 321 9.30 -0.57 -10.03
C SER A 321 7.88 -0.54 -9.47
N VAL A 322 7.73 -0.40 -8.14
CA VAL A 322 6.42 -0.27 -7.49
C VAL A 322 5.74 1.05 -7.87
N GLN A 323 6.50 2.15 -7.97
CA GLN A 323 5.99 3.44 -8.45
C GLN A 323 5.43 3.33 -9.87
N ASN A 324 6.17 2.70 -10.78
CA ASN A 324 5.69 2.46 -12.15
C ASN A 324 4.40 1.62 -12.17
N ARG A 325 4.33 0.56 -11.34
CA ARG A 325 3.10 -0.25 -11.20
C ARG A 325 1.92 0.58 -10.70
N LEU A 326 2.14 1.48 -9.74
CA LEU A 326 1.10 2.39 -9.25
C LEU A 326 0.63 3.36 -10.35
N GLU A 327 1.53 3.89 -11.19
CA GLU A 327 1.16 4.76 -12.31
C GLU A 327 0.29 4.03 -13.34
N PHE A 328 0.66 2.80 -13.70
CA PHE A 328 -0.18 1.96 -14.58
C PHE A 328 -1.53 1.64 -13.93
N THR A 329 -1.54 1.36 -12.64
CA THR A 329 -2.78 1.10 -11.89
C THR A 329 -3.69 2.33 -11.88
N MET A 330 -3.15 3.52 -11.60
CA MET A 330 -3.91 4.77 -11.63
C MET A 330 -4.49 5.06 -13.02
N SER A 331 -3.72 4.82 -14.08
CA SER A 331 -4.21 4.95 -15.46
C SER A 331 -5.35 3.97 -15.76
N ASN A 332 -5.19 2.71 -15.33
CA ASN A 332 -6.24 1.69 -15.50
C ASN A 332 -7.52 2.05 -14.70
N LEU A 333 -7.37 2.48 -13.45
CA LEU A 333 -8.50 2.94 -12.64
C LEU A 333 -9.23 4.11 -13.29
N ALA A 334 -8.51 5.08 -13.86
CA ALA A 334 -9.11 6.20 -14.58
C ALA A 334 -9.92 5.73 -15.80
N ASN A 335 -9.39 4.79 -16.58
CA ASN A 335 -10.08 4.19 -17.72
C ASN A 335 -11.33 3.41 -17.29
N MET A 336 -11.25 2.65 -16.19
CA MET A 336 -12.40 1.93 -15.64
C MET A 336 -13.49 2.89 -15.17
N ILE A 337 -13.13 3.96 -14.46
CA ILE A 337 -14.07 5.00 -14.03
C ILE A 337 -14.77 5.60 -15.25
N GLN A 338 -14.04 5.97 -16.29
CA GLN A 338 -14.59 6.54 -17.52
C GLN A 338 -15.55 5.56 -18.23
N ALA A 339 -15.18 4.28 -18.32
CA ALA A 339 -16.01 3.27 -18.95
C ALA A 339 -17.33 3.02 -18.20
N ILE A 340 -17.26 2.94 -16.86
CA ILE A 340 -18.44 2.75 -16.01
C ILE A 340 -19.31 4.02 -16.05
N ASP A 341 -18.72 5.21 -16.02
CA ASP A 341 -19.43 6.49 -16.11
C ASP A 341 -20.18 6.62 -17.43
N SER A 342 -19.53 6.27 -18.55
CA SER A 342 -20.17 6.23 -19.87
C SER A 342 -21.32 5.22 -19.92
N SER A 343 -21.15 4.05 -19.31
CA SER A 343 -22.21 3.04 -19.23
C SER A 343 -23.38 3.48 -18.35
N ARG A 344 -23.08 4.15 -17.24
CA ARG A 344 -24.07 4.75 -16.35
C ARG A 344 -24.87 5.83 -17.07
N SER A 345 -24.20 6.72 -17.81
CA SER A 345 -24.81 7.76 -18.62
C SER A 345 -25.77 7.18 -19.66
N ALA A 346 -25.36 6.14 -20.38
CA ALA A 346 -26.23 5.46 -21.36
C ALA A 346 -27.53 4.87 -20.75
N ILE A 347 -27.50 4.49 -19.48
CA ILE A 347 -28.66 3.96 -18.76
C ILE A 347 -29.54 5.08 -18.19
N ARG A 348 -28.91 6.08 -17.56
CA ARG A 348 -29.55 7.06 -16.68
C ARG A 348 -29.89 8.37 -17.38
N ASP A 349 -29.05 8.82 -18.31
CA ASP A 349 -29.22 10.14 -18.90
C ASP A 349 -30.30 10.17 -19.96
N VAL A 350 -30.94 11.33 -20.15
CA VAL A 350 -32.00 11.53 -21.13
C VAL A 350 -31.42 11.96 -22.49
N ASP A 351 -31.96 11.40 -23.56
CA ASP A 351 -31.77 11.96 -24.90
C ASP A 351 -32.70 13.19 -25.06
N PHE A 352 -32.12 14.38 -24.94
CA PHE A 352 -32.84 15.65 -25.01
C PHE A 352 -33.63 15.80 -26.31
N ALA A 353 -33.12 15.40 -27.46
CA ALA A 353 -33.78 15.58 -28.75
C ALA A 353 -35.05 14.72 -28.82
N LYS A 354 -34.98 13.49 -28.37
CA LYS A 354 -36.08 12.57 -28.29
C LYS A 354 -37.14 13.04 -27.28
N GLU A 355 -36.73 13.40 -26.07
CA GLU A 355 -37.62 13.78 -24.97
C GLU A 355 -38.32 15.12 -25.29
N MET A 356 -37.68 16.08 -25.94
CA MET A 356 -38.31 17.31 -26.44
C MET A 356 -39.38 17.02 -27.50
N THR A 357 -39.11 16.06 -28.40
CA THR A 357 -40.11 15.65 -29.41
C THR A 357 -41.33 15.00 -28.75
N ASP A 358 -41.10 14.13 -27.76
CA ASP A 358 -42.19 13.47 -26.99
C ASP A 358 -42.95 14.49 -26.15
N MET A 359 -42.28 15.48 -25.54
CA MET A 359 -42.92 16.59 -24.84
C MET A 359 -43.83 17.41 -25.76
N ALA A 360 -43.33 17.82 -26.93
CA ALA A 360 -44.11 18.57 -27.90
C ALA A 360 -45.35 17.78 -28.36
N ARG A 361 -45.18 16.48 -28.63
CA ARG A 361 -46.33 15.58 -28.97
C ARG A 361 -47.33 15.53 -27.83
N ASN A 362 -46.89 15.33 -26.59
CA ASN A 362 -47.80 15.26 -25.45
C ASN A 362 -48.50 16.58 -25.17
N GLN A 363 -47.84 17.71 -25.40
CA GLN A 363 -48.42 19.04 -25.30
C GLN A 363 -49.57 19.23 -26.31
N ILE A 364 -49.39 18.78 -27.59
CA ILE A 364 -50.41 18.78 -28.59
C ILE A 364 -51.56 17.84 -28.20
N LEU A 365 -51.25 16.65 -27.66
CA LEU A 365 -52.27 15.69 -27.20
C LEU A 365 -53.10 16.23 -26.03
N VAL A 366 -52.50 16.93 -25.07
CA VAL A 366 -53.23 17.60 -23.97
C VAL A 366 -54.20 18.64 -24.53
N GLN A 367 -53.71 19.49 -25.45
CA GLN A 367 -54.56 20.54 -26.06
C GLN A 367 -55.71 19.94 -26.89
N SER A 368 -55.43 18.90 -27.71
CA SER A 368 -56.39 18.20 -28.51
C SER A 368 -57.44 17.48 -27.64
N SER A 369 -56.98 16.74 -26.63
CA SER A 369 -57.90 16.01 -25.72
C SER A 369 -58.78 16.94 -24.90
N SER A 370 -58.27 18.10 -24.49
CA SER A 370 -59.06 19.17 -23.85
C SER A 370 -60.18 19.70 -24.76
N SER A 371 -59.87 19.96 -26.04
CA SER A 371 -60.84 20.39 -27.02
C SER A 371 -61.87 19.34 -27.27
N ILE A 372 -61.54 18.06 -27.40
CA ILE A 372 -62.46 16.93 -27.57
C ILE A 372 -63.33 16.77 -26.34
N LEU A 373 -62.79 16.92 -25.13
CA LEU A 373 -63.54 16.85 -23.89
C LEU A 373 -64.62 17.97 -23.84
N ALA A 374 -64.26 19.19 -24.21
CA ALA A 374 -65.14 20.31 -24.31
C ALA A 374 -66.27 20.04 -25.34
N GLN A 375 -65.95 19.44 -26.50
CA GLN A 375 -66.90 19.07 -27.52
C GLN A 375 -67.85 17.96 -27.03
N ALA A 376 -67.36 16.93 -26.37
CA ALA A 376 -68.12 15.82 -25.83
C ALA A 376 -69.13 16.30 -24.74
N ASN A 377 -68.75 17.29 -23.95
CA ASN A 377 -69.68 17.90 -22.96
C ASN A 377 -70.74 18.75 -23.61
N LYS A 378 -70.49 19.46 -24.73
CA LYS A 378 -71.48 20.24 -25.49
C LYS A 378 -72.52 19.36 -26.12
N ILE A 379 -72.20 18.16 -26.60
CA ILE A 379 -73.18 17.22 -27.19
C ILE A 379 -74.27 16.85 -26.20
N ASN A 380 -73.95 16.60 -24.94
CA ASN A 380 -74.92 16.29 -23.92
C ASN A 380 -75.80 17.50 -23.55
N GLN A 381 -75.23 18.71 -23.58
CA GLN A 381 -76.02 19.95 -23.35
C GLN A 381 -76.99 20.25 -24.48
N SER A 382 -76.64 20.00 -25.74
CA SER A 382 -77.54 20.20 -26.88
C SER A 382 -78.68 19.20 -26.89
N VAL A 383 -78.48 17.95 -26.40
CA VAL A 383 -79.56 16.96 -26.24
C VAL A 383 -80.53 17.34 -25.12
N LEU A 384 -80.01 17.94 -24.01
CA LEU A 384 -80.89 18.49 -22.95
C LEU A 384 -81.71 19.69 -23.42
N GLY A 385 -81.11 20.54 -24.30
CA GLY A 385 -81.86 21.68 -24.89
C GLY A 385 -82.93 21.29 -25.92
N LEU A 386 -82.85 20.06 -26.46
CA LEU A 386 -83.89 19.51 -27.35
C LEU A 386 -85.04 18.82 -26.58
N LEU A 387 -84.92 18.59 -25.30
CA LEU A 387 -85.89 17.96 -24.41
C LEU A 387 -86.72 18.98 -23.57
N ASN A 388 -86.33 20.26 -23.60
CA ASN A 388 -87.05 21.40 -23.04
C ASN A 388 -87.67 22.18 -24.18
#